data_d4b48a6737832b884e9076ff5b116d47
#
_entry.id   d4b48a6737832b884e9076ff5b116d47
#
_cell.length_a   1.000
_cell.length_b   1.000
_cell.length_c   1.000
_cell.angle_alpha   90.00
_cell.angle_beta   90.00
_cell.angle_gamma   90.00
#
_symmetry.space_group_name_H-M   'P 1'
#
loop_
_entity.id
_entity.type
_entity.pdbx_description
1 polymer ?
#
loop_
_entity_poly.entity_id
_entity_poly.type
_entity_poly.pdbx_seq_one_letter_code
_entity_poly.pdbx_strand_id
1 'polypeptide(L)'
;VKRVVAETMERYEVLELCPDPPGWADEIEQWEAAYGEVVVEFPTNQTARMQPACSRFYAAVAGGDEEDAGMPLTHDGDLRLARHLRNAVTKTVRGGDVITKESTDSPRKIDIAIAAVVAFDRACWHAMNEPEPGGYAVAVYR
;
A
#
# COMPACT_ATOMS: atom_id res chain seq x y z
N VAL A 1 -0.06 -17.38 0.85
CA VAL A 1 -0.71 -16.15 0.36
C VAL A 1 -2.19 -16.39 0.13
N LYS A 2 -2.63 -17.35 -0.71
CA LYS A 2 -4.06 -17.59 -1.06
C LYS A 2 -4.98 -17.70 0.16
N ARG A 3 -4.60 -18.48 1.19
CA ARG A 3 -5.38 -18.62 2.42
C ARG A 3 -5.56 -17.27 3.15
N VAL A 4 -4.51 -16.48 3.24
CA VAL A 4 -4.56 -15.17 3.91
C VAL A 4 -5.49 -14.20 3.16
N VAL A 5 -5.43 -14.19 1.82
CA VAL A 5 -6.36 -13.37 1.01
C VAL A 5 -7.80 -13.79 1.26
N ALA A 6 -8.11 -15.10 1.21
CA ALA A 6 -9.46 -15.60 1.45
C ALA A 6 -9.98 -15.24 2.87
N GLU A 7 -9.15 -15.48 3.91
CA GLU A 7 -9.48 -15.09 5.29
C GLU A 7 -9.72 -13.59 5.45
N THR A 8 -9.01 -12.77 4.66
CA THR A 8 -9.20 -11.32 4.65
C THR A 8 -10.52 -10.93 4.03
N MET A 9 -10.83 -11.47 2.86
CA MET A 9 -12.08 -11.20 2.15
C MET A 9 -13.31 -11.66 2.94
N GLU A 10 -13.17 -12.73 3.74
CA GLU A 10 -14.24 -13.22 4.63
C GLU A 10 -14.43 -12.34 5.87
N ARG A 11 -13.34 -11.76 6.37
CA ARG A 11 -13.33 -11.05 7.67
C ARG A 11 -13.64 -9.57 7.55
N TYR A 12 -13.30 -8.95 6.41
CA TYR A 12 -13.37 -7.51 6.21
C TYR A 12 -14.16 -7.18 4.95
N GLU A 13 -14.82 -6.02 4.95
CA GLU A 13 -15.32 -5.39 3.74
C GLU A 13 -14.12 -4.78 2.99
N VAL A 14 -13.55 -5.56 2.08
CA VAL A 14 -12.37 -5.16 1.32
C VAL A 14 -12.80 -4.30 0.14
N LEU A 15 -12.41 -3.04 0.12
CA LEU A 15 -12.70 -2.12 -0.99
C LEU A 15 -11.83 -2.40 -2.21
N GLU A 16 -10.54 -2.68 -2.00
CA GLU A 16 -9.63 -3.08 -3.06
C GLU A 16 -8.60 -4.10 -2.57
N LEU A 17 -8.30 -5.08 -3.41
CA LEU A 17 -7.14 -5.96 -3.33
C LEU A 17 -6.16 -5.55 -4.43
N CYS A 18 -4.99 -5.02 -4.04
CA CYS A 18 -4.01 -4.43 -4.96
C CYS A 18 -2.76 -5.31 -5.12
N PRO A 19 -2.79 -6.37 -5.93
CA PRO A 19 -1.62 -7.18 -6.19
C PRO A 19 -0.62 -6.47 -7.10
N ASP A 20 0.69 -6.74 -6.89
CA ASP A 20 1.75 -6.36 -7.81
C ASP A 20 1.91 -7.46 -8.87
N PRO A 21 1.67 -7.17 -10.17
CA PRO A 21 1.57 -8.21 -11.21
C PRO A 21 2.78 -9.13 -11.39
N PRO A 22 4.05 -8.67 -11.27
CA PRO A 22 5.19 -9.53 -11.53
C PRO A 22 5.22 -10.79 -10.67
N GLY A 23 5.11 -11.94 -11.32
CA GLY A 23 5.17 -13.26 -10.67
C GLY A 23 3.88 -13.74 -10.02
N TRP A 24 2.75 -13.04 -10.21
CA TRP A 24 1.44 -13.36 -9.60
C TRP A 24 0.30 -13.48 -10.60
N ALA A 25 0.58 -13.57 -11.91
CA ALA A 25 -0.45 -13.54 -12.96
C ALA A 25 -1.55 -14.60 -12.76
N ASP A 26 -1.16 -15.85 -12.47
CA ASP A 26 -2.12 -16.94 -12.26
C ASP A 26 -2.98 -16.75 -11.00
N GLU A 27 -2.40 -16.19 -9.94
CA GLU A 27 -3.11 -15.86 -8.71
C GLU A 27 -4.07 -14.70 -8.92
N ILE A 28 -3.65 -13.68 -9.66
CA ILE A 28 -4.48 -12.50 -9.97
C ILE A 28 -5.71 -12.93 -10.76
N GLU A 29 -5.55 -13.74 -11.81
CA GLU A 29 -6.67 -14.29 -12.58
C GLU A 29 -7.68 -15.04 -11.67
N GLN A 30 -7.17 -15.86 -10.74
CA GLN A 30 -8.03 -16.57 -9.78
C GLN A 30 -8.75 -15.61 -8.82
N TRP A 31 -8.08 -14.55 -8.36
CA TRP A 31 -8.70 -13.54 -7.49
C TRP A 31 -9.72 -12.70 -8.23
N GLU A 32 -9.44 -12.30 -9.47
CA GLU A 32 -10.40 -11.59 -10.33
C GLU A 32 -11.65 -12.44 -10.60
N ALA A 33 -11.47 -13.74 -10.86
CA ALA A 33 -12.59 -14.66 -11.02
C ALA A 33 -13.41 -14.83 -9.73
N ALA A 34 -12.78 -14.78 -8.56
CA ALA A 34 -13.43 -14.99 -7.27
C ALA A 34 -14.06 -13.72 -6.69
N TYR A 35 -13.43 -12.56 -6.87
CA TYR A 35 -13.75 -11.29 -6.18
C TYR A 35 -14.10 -10.14 -7.12
N GLY A 36 -13.92 -10.32 -8.43
CA GLY A 36 -14.34 -9.36 -9.45
C GLY A 36 -13.58 -8.03 -9.38
N GLU A 37 -14.32 -6.93 -9.49
CA GLU A 37 -13.79 -5.56 -9.60
C GLU A 37 -13.03 -5.06 -8.34
N VAL A 38 -13.11 -5.78 -7.24
CA VAL A 38 -12.32 -5.49 -6.04
C VAL A 38 -10.81 -5.71 -6.28
N VAL A 39 -10.46 -6.55 -7.26
CA VAL A 39 -9.06 -6.82 -7.62
C VAL A 39 -8.59 -5.76 -8.60
N VAL A 40 -7.65 -4.93 -8.17
CA VAL A 40 -7.10 -3.81 -8.94
C VAL A 40 -5.57 -3.91 -8.96
N GLU A 41 -5.00 -4.29 -10.08
CA GLU A 41 -3.54 -4.38 -10.21
C GLU A 41 -2.83 -3.06 -9.88
N PHE A 42 -1.80 -3.15 -9.05
CA PHE A 42 -0.93 -2.02 -8.73
C PHE A 42 0.53 -2.34 -9.06
N PRO A 43 0.97 -2.09 -10.30
CA PRO A 43 2.34 -2.39 -10.73
C PRO A 43 3.35 -1.47 -10.04
N THR A 44 4.02 -1.98 -9.02
CA THR A 44 4.97 -1.21 -8.18
C THR A 44 6.25 -0.83 -8.91
N ASN A 45 6.56 -1.48 -10.03
CA ASN A 45 7.69 -1.14 -10.91
C ASN A 45 7.41 0.09 -11.81
N GLN A 46 6.16 0.55 -11.89
CA GLN A 46 5.80 1.74 -12.66
C GLN A 46 6.00 3.01 -11.82
N THR A 47 7.04 3.77 -12.14
CA THR A 47 7.38 5.04 -11.47
C THR A 47 6.21 6.02 -11.44
N ALA A 48 5.43 6.11 -12.52
CA ALA A 48 4.28 7.00 -12.62
C ALA A 48 3.18 6.71 -11.57
N ARG A 49 3.10 5.47 -11.08
CA ARG A 49 2.17 5.08 -10.00
C ARG A 49 2.83 5.17 -8.62
N MET A 50 4.04 4.63 -8.50
CA MET A 50 4.73 4.56 -7.20
C MET A 50 5.20 5.92 -6.67
N GLN A 51 5.66 6.82 -7.54
CA GLN A 51 6.20 8.10 -7.09
C GLN A 51 5.14 8.96 -6.35
N PRO A 52 3.94 9.23 -6.91
CA PRO A 52 2.92 9.98 -6.18
C PRO A 52 2.44 9.26 -4.92
N ALA A 53 2.36 7.92 -4.93
CA ALA A 53 2.01 7.14 -3.76
C ALA A 53 3.05 7.30 -2.63
N CYS A 54 4.34 7.20 -2.97
CA CYS A 54 5.44 7.46 -2.02
C CYS A 54 5.42 8.88 -1.47
N SER A 55 5.19 9.88 -2.33
CA SER A 55 5.12 11.29 -1.89
C SER A 55 3.98 11.52 -0.91
N ARG A 56 2.80 10.98 -1.19
CA ARG A 56 1.62 11.07 -0.30
C ARG A 56 1.87 10.38 1.03
N PHE A 57 2.43 9.18 1.00
CA PHE A 57 2.78 8.43 2.21
C PHE A 57 3.82 9.18 3.06
N TYR A 58 4.86 9.71 2.42
CA TYR A 58 5.90 10.49 3.10
C TYR A 58 5.32 11.75 3.77
N ALA A 59 4.47 12.49 3.06
CA ALA A 59 3.81 13.67 3.61
C ALA A 59 2.98 13.33 4.85
N ALA A 60 2.21 12.24 4.81
CA ALA A 60 1.42 11.78 5.95
C ALA A 60 2.26 11.35 7.15
N VAL A 61 3.44 10.74 6.92
CA VAL A 61 4.37 10.34 7.99
C VAL A 61 5.14 11.54 8.54
N ALA A 62 5.57 12.47 7.68
CA ALA A 62 6.39 13.62 8.06
C ALA A 62 5.56 14.79 8.62
N GLY A 63 4.32 14.93 8.17
CA GLY A 63 3.41 16.01 8.59
C GLY A 63 2.92 15.88 10.03
N GLY A 64 3.01 14.71 10.62
CA GLY A 64 2.76 14.45 12.04
C GLY A 64 1.46 15.05 12.56
N ASP A 65 1.57 16.05 13.40
CA ASP A 65 0.46 16.69 14.12
C ASP A 65 0.02 18.05 13.53
N GLU A 66 0.47 18.41 12.33
CA GLU A 66 0.06 19.68 11.69
C GLU A 66 -1.37 19.54 11.12
N GLU A 67 -2.25 20.48 11.42
CA GLU A 67 -3.66 20.50 10.96
C GLU A 67 -3.81 20.48 9.44
N ASP A 68 -2.78 20.86 8.70
CA ASP A 68 -2.71 20.85 7.23
C ASP A 68 -2.04 19.60 6.63
N ALA A 69 -1.64 18.61 7.44
CA ALA A 69 -0.87 17.45 7.00
C ALA A 69 -1.66 16.42 6.17
N GLY A 70 -2.92 16.70 5.85
CA GLY A 70 -3.79 15.78 5.11
C GLY A 70 -4.35 14.67 5.99
N MET A 71 -4.61 13.51 5.39
CA MET A 71 -5.22 12.38 6.11
C MET A 71 -4.24 11.79 7.15
N PRO A 72 -4.61 11.70 8.45
CA PRO A 72 -3.72 11.18 9.48
C PRO A 72 -3.43 9.70 9.24
N LEU A 73 -2.15 9.34 9.29
CA LEU A 73 -1.68 7.96 9.19
C LEU A 73 -1.41 7.40 10.58
N THR A 74 -2.12 6.32 10.91
CA THR A 74 -1.87 5.56 12.14
C THR A 74 -1.58 4.09 11.83
N HIS A 75 -0.89 3.41 12.74
CA HIS A 75 -0.61 1.97 12.62
C HIS A 75 -0.62 1.31 14.01
N ASP A 76 -0.73 -0.01 14.04
CA ASP A 76 -0.84 -0.81 15.26
C ASP A 76 0.48 -1.01 16.04
N GLY A 77 1.57 -0.42 15.58
CA GLY A 77 2.90 -0.57 16.19
C GLY A 77 3.63 -1.85 15.77
N ASP A 78 3.22 -2.55 14.71
CA ASP A 78 3.89 -3.77 14.26
C ASP A 78 5.38 -3.53 13.94
N LEU A 79 6.24 -4.24 14.67
CA LEU A 79 7.70 -4.13 14.54
C LEU A 79 8.21 -4.58 13.16
N ARG A 80 7.45 -5.40 12.43
CA ARG A 80 7.79 -5.82 11.06
C ARG A 80 7.64 -4.65 10.10
N LEU A 81 6.55 -3.87 10.20
CA LEU A 81 6.37 -2.65 9.42
C LEU A 81 7.52 -1.67 9.68
N ALA A 82 7.80 -1.37 10.95
CA ALA A 82 8.89 -0.48 11.34
C ALA A 82 10.27 -0.95 10.81
N ARG A 83 10.52 -2.26 10.80
CA ARG A 83 11.74 -2.85 10.25
C ARG A 83 11.80 -2.69 8.73
N HIS A 84 10.72 -2.96 8.01
CA HIS A 84 10.68 -2.83 6.54
C HIS A 84 10.82 -1.37 6.10
N LEU A 85 10.22 -0.43 6.83
CA LEU A 85 10.43 1.01 6.58
C LEU A 85 11.88 1.42 6.80
N ARG A 86 12.54 0.96 7.86
CA ARG A 86 13.98 1.22 8.09
C ARG A 86 14.91 0.58 7.08
N ASN A 87 14.50 -0.51 6.44
CA ASN A 87 15.25 -1.18 5.38
C ASN A 87 15.13 -0.47 4.03
N ALA A 88 14.07 0.32 3.84
CA ALA A 88 13.83 1.04 2.61
C ALA A 88 14.80 2.20 2.48
N VAL A 89 15.28 2.42 1.26
CA VAL A 89 16.04 3.60 0.87
C VAL A 89 15.29 4.39 -0.17
N THR A 90 15.53 5.68 -0.25
CA THR A 90 14.95 6.52 -1.29
C THR A 90 15.80 6.48 -2.56
N LYS A 91 15.12 6.48 -3.70
CA LYS A 91 15.73 6.64 -5.03
C LYS A 91 15.02 7.77 -5.75
N THR A 92 15.78 8.78 -6.14
CA THR A 92 15.23 9.89 -6.92
C THR A 92 14.94 9.44 -8.36
N VAL A 93 13.73 9.73 -8.81
CA VAL A 93 13.23 9.46 -10.15
C VAL A 93 12.62 10.74 -10.73
N ARG A 94 12.18 10.69 -11.99
CA ARG A 94 11.48 11.85 -12.56
C ARG A 94 10.17 12.10 -11.78
N GLY A 95 10.05 13.28 -11.19
CA GLY A 95 8.88 13.73 -10.44
C GLY A 95 9.00 13.60 -8.91
N GLY A 96 10.07 13.02 -8.37
CA GLY A 96 10.31 12.91 -6.93
C GLY A 96 11.02 11.62 -6.52
N ASP A 97 10.76 11.15 -5.31
CA ASP A 97 11.41 9.98 -4.75
C ASP A 97 10.47 8.76 -4.69
N VAL A 98 11.05 7.59 -4.84
CA VAL A 98 10.39 6.30 -4.57
C VAL A 98 11.19 5.51 -3.55
N ILE A 99 10.53 4.61 -2.82
CA ILE A 99 11.23 3.68 -1.93
C ILE A 99 11.69 2.44 -2.70
N THR A 100 12.88 1.97 -2.37
CA THR A 100 13.49 0.77 -2.98
C THR A 100 14.37 0.05 -1.98
N LYS A 101 14.84 -1.15 -2.34
CA LYS A 101 15.92 -1.81 -1.62
C LYS A 101 17.25 -1.08 -1.86
N GLU A 102 18.16 -1.17 -0.90
CA GLU A 102 19.53 -0.69 -1.02
C GLU A 102 20.26 -1.31 -2.24
N SER A 103 20.02 -2.59 -2.51
CA SER A 103 20.44 -3.30 -3.71
C SER A 103 19.47 -4.41 -4.06
N THR A 104 19.48 -4.88 -5.31
CA THR A 104 18.61 -5.96 -5.78
C THR A 104 18.74 -7.23 -4.94
N ASP A 105 19.97 -7.58 -4.55
CA ASP A 105 20.29 -8.79 -3.79
C ASP A 105 20.25 -8.59 -2.27
N SER A 106 19.84 -7.41 -1.79
CA SER A 106 19.77 -7.12 -0.36
C SER A 106 18.82 -8.09 0.36
N PRO A 107 19.27 -8.74 1.45
CA PRO A 107 18.41 -9.56 2.29
C PRO A 107 17.41 -8.73 3.09
N ARG A 108 17.58 -7.42 3.13
CA ARG A 108 16.71 -6.49 3.84
C ARG A 108 15.40 -6.34 3.10
N LYS A 109 14.35 -6.97 3.62
CA LYS A 109 13.03 -6.93 3.03
C LYS A 109 12.35 -5.57 3.24
N ILE A 110 11.61 -5.13 2.22
CA ILE A 110 10.80 -3.90 2.24
C ILE A 110 9.34 -4.14 1.83
N ASP A 111 8.94 -5.39 1.63
CA ASP A 111 7.65 -5.75 1.04
C ASP A 111 6.47 -5.14 1.82
N ILE A 112 6.52 -5.15 3.18
CA ILE A 112 5.46 -4.54 4.00
C ILE A 112 5.48 -3.00 3.87
N ALA A 113 6.63 -2.36 3.67
CA ALA A 113 6.69 -0.92 3.43
C ALA A 113 6.05 -0.56 2.08
N ILE A 114 6.33 -1.33 1.01
CA ILE A 114 5.66 -1.17 -0.28
C ILE A 114 4.15 -1.35 -0.14
N ALA A 115 3.71 -2.43 0.53
CA ALA A 115 2.30 -2.68 0.76
C ALA A 115 1.61 -1.55 1.53
N ALA A 116 2.27 -0.98 2.54
CA ALA A 116 1.76 0.16 3.30
C ALA A 116 1.60 1.42 2.43
N VAL A 117 2.58 1.71 1.56
CA VAL A 117 2.48 2.83 0.61
C VAL A 117 1.29 2.66 -0.34
N VAL A 118 1.13 1.47 -0.92
CA VAL A 118 0.02 1.17 -1.84
C VAL A 118 -1.32 1.25 -1.13
N ALA A 119 -1.44 0.62 0.04
CA ALA A 119 -2.68 0.63 0.82
C ALA A 119 -3.10 2.05 1.21
N PHE A 120 -2.15 2.88 1.66
CA PHE A 120 -2.42 4.27 2.02
C PHE A 120 -2.84 5.10 0.80
N ASP A 121 -2.14 4.94 -0.33
CA ASP A 121 -2.50 5.62 -1.58
C ASP A 121 -3.93 5.31 -2.02
N ARG A 122 -4.32 4.03 -1.98
CA ARG A 122 -5.66 3.60 -2.37
C ARG A 122 -6.72 4.04 -1.37
N ALA A 123 -6.43 4.00 -0.07
CA ALA A 123 -7.32 4.53 0.96
C ALA A 123 -7.60 6.03 0.76
N CYS A 124 -6.56 6.83 0.46
CA CYS A 124 -6.74 8.24 0.13
C CYS A 124 -7.59 8.44 -1.14
N TRP A 125 -7.37 7.60 -2.15
CA TRP A 125 -8.17 7.66 -3.39
C TRP A 125 -9.65 7.40 -3.10
N HIS A 126 -9.99 6.37 -2.34
CA HIS A 126 -11.37 6.07 -1.95
C HIS A 126 -11.96 7.23 -1.16
N ALA A 127 -11.27 7.72 -0.14
CA ALA A 127 -11.77 8.84 0.67
C ALA A 127 -12.05 10.12 -0.14
N MET A 128 -11.34 10.33 -1.26
CA MET A 128 -11.57 11.51 -2.12
C MET A 128 -12.65 11.28 -3.19
N ASN A 129 -12.96 10.04 -3.52
CA ASN A 129 -13.82 9.72 -4.68
C ASN A 129 -15.16 9.07 -4.30
N GLU A 130 -15.36 8.68 -3.05
CA GLU A 130 -16.65 8.15 -2.59
C GLU A 130 -17.49 9.24 -1.91
N PRO A 131 -18.81 9.33 -2.24
CA PRO A 131 -19.71 10.22 -1.53
C PRO A 131 -19.96 9.70 -0.10
N GLU A 132 -19.80 10.60 0.90
CA GLU A 132 -20.08 10.32 2.29
C GLU A 132 -21.28 9.40 2.55
N PRO A 133 -21.22 8.36 3.40
CA PRO A 133 -21.35 8.63 4.84
C PRO A 133 -20.54 7.69 5.78
N GLY A 134 -19.80 8.28 6.70
CA GLY A 134 -19.25 7.58 7.86
C GLY A 134 -17.82 7.06 7.65
N GLY A 135 -16.89 7.63 8.41
CA GLY A 135 -15.43 7.50 8.27
C GLY A 135 -14.90 6.09 8.03
N TYR A 136 -13.96 5.99 7.11
CA TYR A 136 -13.25 4.75 6.78
C TYR A 136 -12.22 4.41 7.84
N ALA A 137 -12.29 3.18 8.35
CA ALA A 137 -11.22 2.59 9.13
C ALA A 137 -10.32 1.78 8.18
N VAL A 138 -9.08 2.21 7.97
CA VAL A 138 -8.08 1.38 7.30
C VAL A 138 -7.61 0.30 8.28
N ALA A 139 -8.03 -0.93 8.08
CA ALA A 139 -7.57 -2.05 8.88
C ALA A 139 -6.15 -2.44 8.46
N VAL A 140 -5.16 -2.15 9.28
CA VAL A 140 -3.80 -2.66 9.13
C VAL A 140 -3.68 -3.95 9.92
N TYR A 141 -3.20 -5.01 9.26
CA TYR A 141 -3.16 -6.38 9.76
C TYR A 141 -2.34 -6.59 11.02
N ARG A 142 -2.87 -7.42 11.89
CA ARG A 142 -2.13 -8.17 12.91
C ARG A 142 -1.64 -9.52 12.38
#